data_4c72846951958ccb6ce8ef38b08b7b8b
#
_entry.id   4c72846951958ccb6ce8ef38b08b7b8b
#
_cell.length_a   1.000
_cell.length_b   1.000
_cell.length_c   1.000
_cell.angle_alpha   90.00
_cell.angle_beta   90.00
_cell.angle_gamma   90.00
#
_symmetry.space_group_name_H-M   'P 1'
#
loop_
_entity.id
_entity.type
_entity.pdbx_description
1 polymer ?
#
loop_
_entity_poly.entity_id
_entity_poly.type
_entity_poly.pdbx_seq_one_letter_code
_entity_poly.pdbx_strand_id
1 'polypeptide(L)'
;MPKHVLVALPLSDAQRSALQASVPEYEFIFAQTETVTLSQVLEADIIMGNVPIELICQNHHLEWFQSNFAGPDTYLVPGVLPEQCLVTNATGAYGLAISEWMLGLWLGLQKDLFLYRDRQTQHKWDAITRQVRPVAGSRVLCVGMGDIGSNFAMRAHALGAEVVGVRRSMRPGAPCPAYCLRVVPQSELDAELPQADLVALSLPGTPETLHMFDAARLARCKQGAILLNVGRGSTVDCLALADAVHSGHLFGAALDVTDPEPLPSDHPLWSEPNVIITPHISGRFSLAKTLDNIVEIFIHNLKLYAAGQPVHNQVSRTTHYVSGGSGGQRLVCGMP
;
A
#
# COMPACT_ATOMS: atom_id res chain seq x y z
N MET A 1 -29.31 -21.44 10.00
CA MET A 1 -28.33 -22.28 9.29
C MET A 1 -26.97 -21.71 9.59
N PRO A 2 -25.90 -22.51 9.67
CA PRO A 2 -24.56 -21.98 9.80
C PRO A 2 -24.20 -21.06 8.62
N LYS A 3 -23.34 -20.06 8.84
CA LYS A 3 -22.81 -19.21 7.77
C LYS A 3 -21.71 -19.95 7.02
N HIS A 4 -21.71 -19.86 5.70
CA HIS A 4 -20.67 -20.43 4.86
C HIS A 4 -19.59 -19.37 4.58
N VAL A 5 -18.35 -19.68 4.96
CA VAL A 5 -17.19 -18.80 4.81
C VAL A 5 -16.22 -19.38 3.77
N LEU A 6 -16.13 -18.76 2.62
CA LEU A 6 -15.11 -19.10 1.62
C LEU A 6 -13.83 -18.31 1.91
N VAL A 7 -12.71 -19.01 2.09
CA VAL A 7 -11.38 -18.41 2.30
C VAL A 7 -10.48 -18.74 1.11
N ALA A 8 -10.24 -17.74 0.26
CA ALA A 8 -9.43 -17.86 -0.96
C ALA A 8 -8.00 -17.34 -0.74
N LEU A 9 -7.21 -18.06 0.08
CA LEU A 9 -5.83 -17.70 0.43
C LEU A 9 -4.94 -18.95 0.58
N PRO A 10 -3.63 -18.86 0.32
CA PRO A 10 -2.67 -19.96 0.46
C PRO A 10 -2.30 -20.22 1.92
N LEU A 11 -3.27 -20.68 2.72
CA LEU A 11 -3.14 -20.87 4.16
C LEU A 11 -2.44 -22.17 4.52
N SER A 12 -1.61 -22.13 5.56
CA SER A 12 -1.12 -23.30 6.27
C SER A 12 -2.25 -23.99 7.07
N ASP A 13 -2.03 -25.25 7.45
CA ASP A 13 -3.01 -25.99 8.27
C ASP A 13 -3.22 -25.33 9.63
N ALA A 14 -2.17 -24.74 10.23
CA ALA A 14 -2.28 -24.01 11.49
C ALA A 14 -3.19 -22.77 11.34
N GLN A 15 -3.05 -22.00 10.26
CA GLN A 15 -3.89 -20.83 9.98
C GLN A 15 -5.36 -21.22 9.71
N ARG A 16 -5.59 -22.32 8.96
CA ARG A 16 -6.94 -22.87 8.73
C ARG A 16 -7.59 -23.29 10.05
N SER A 17 -6.86 -24.03 10.88
CA SER A 17 -7.35 -24.47 12.21
C SER A 17 -7.67 -23.26 13.10
N ALA A 18 -6.85 -22.22 13.10
CA ALA A 18 -7.10 -21.00 13.88
C ALA A 18 -8.37 -20.25 13.40
N LEU A 19 -8.62 -20.17 12.09
CA LEU A 19 -9.86 -19.60 11.53
C LEU A 19 -11.09 -20.40 11.98
N GLN A 20 -11.09 -21.72 11.78
CA GLN A 20 -12.20 -22.59 12.20
C GLN A 20 -12.48 -22.52 13.71
N ALA A 21 -11.43 -22.50 14.53
CA ALA A 21 -11.57 -22.37 15.96
C ALA A 21 -12.08 -20.99 16.43
N SER A 22 -11.96 -19.96 15.59
CA SER A 22 -12.39 -18.59 15.94
C SER A 22 -13.90 -18.41 16.00
N VAL A 23 -14.65 -19.13 15.15
CA VAL A 23 -16.11 -19.16 15.04
C VAL A 23 -16.57 -20.58 14.67
N PRO A 24 -16.58 -21.53 15.60
CA PRO A 24 -16.81 -22.94 15.32
C PRO A 24 -18.23 -23.26 14.80
N GLU A 25 -19.16 -22.32 14.93
CA GLU A 25 -20.51 -22.42 14.39
C GLU A 25 -20.62 -22.11 12.89
N TYR A 26 -19.53 -21.63 12.24
CA TYR A 26 -19.49 -21.34 10.80
C TYR A 26 -18.85 -22.50 10.01
N GLU A 27 -19.30 -22.68 8.79
CA GLU A 27 -18.75 -23.69 7.88
C GLU A 27 -17.72 -23.06 6.95
N PHE A 28 -16.49 -23.60 6.94
CA PHE A 28 -15.37 -23.05 6.17
C PHE A 28 -15.08 -23.88 4.93
N ILE A 29 -14.97 -23.21 3.80
CA ILE A 29 -14.46 -23.73 2.53
C ILE A 29 -13.12 -23.03 2.25
N PHE A 30 -12.05 -23.80 2.08
CA PHE A 30 -10.72 -23.28 1.79
C PHE A 30 -10.38 -23.54 0.32
N ALA A 31 -9.95 -22.50 -0.40
CA ALA A 31 -9.51 -22.54 -1.77
C ALA A 31 -8.27 -21.67 -1.98
N GLN A 32 -7.66 -21.75 -3.14
CA GLN A 32 -6.72 -20.75 -3.63
C GLN A 32 -7.43 -19.87 -4.66
N THR A 33 -6.98 -18.62 -4.81
CA THR A 33 -7.59 -17.68 -5.74
C THR A 33 -7.70 -18.24 -7.17
N GLU A 34 -6.69 -19.00 -7.60
CA GLU A 34 -6.59 -19.57 -8.95
C GLU A 34 -7.48 -20.81 -9.17
N THR A 35 -7.94 -21.44 -8.09
CA THR A 35 -8.71 -22.70 -8.15
C THR A 35 -10.12 -22.60 -7.61
N VAL A 36 -10.53 -21.42 -7.16
CA VAL A 36 -11.88 -21.19 -6.65
C VAL A 36 -12.91 -21.40 -7.76
N THR A 37 -14.01 -22.10 -7.43
CA THR A 37 -15.08 -22.41 -8.37
C THR A 37 -16.30 -21.53 -8.17
N LEU A 38 -17.12 -21.40 -9.21
CA LEU A 38 -18.39 -20.66 -9.13
C LEU A 38 -19.32 -21.24 -8.04
N SER A 39 -19.40 -22.57 -7.91
CA SER A 39 -20.23 -23.21 -6.87
C SER A 39 -19.82 -22.76 -5.47
N GLN A 40 -18.52 -22.75 -5.17
CA GLN A 40 -18.01 -22.30 -3.86
C GLN A 40 -18.31 -20.82 -3.61
N VAL A 41 -18.23 -19.98 -4.63
CA VAL A 41 -18.58 -18.55 -4.51
C VAL A 41 -20.06 -18.36 -4.30
N LEU A 42 -20.92 -19.12 -5.00
CA LEU A 42 -22.39 -19.03 -4.86
C LEU A 42 -22.91 -19.61 -3.54
N GLU A 43 -22.19 -20.51 -2.89
CA GLU A 43 -22.55 -21.05 -1.57
C GLU A 43 -22.17 -20.12 -0.42
N ALA A 44 -21.26 -19.16 -0.64
CA ALA A 44 -20.69 -18.35 0.43
C ALA A 44 -21.58 -17.18 0.86
N ASP A 45 -21.81 -17.05 2.16
CA ASP A 45 -22.36 -15.84 2.80
C ASP A 45 -21.23 -14.80 3.04
N ILE A 46 -20.02 -15.30 3.31
CA ILE A 46 -18.84 -14.49 3.60
C ILE A 46 -17.68 -14.97 2.69
N ILE A 47 -16.99 -14.03 2.05
CA ILE A 47 -15.79 -14.33 1.28
C ILE A 47 -14.60 -13.57 1.87
N MET A 48 -13.53 -14.31 2.18
CA MET A 48 -12.25 -13.79 2.63
C MET A 48 -11.16 -14.10 1.62
N GLY A 49 -10.51 -13.06 1.13
CA GLY A 49 -9.53 -13.19 0.06
C GLY A 49 -10.09 -12.76 -1.29
N ASN A 50 -9.21 -12.38 -2.18
CA ASN A 50 -9.59 -11.85 -3.47
C ASN A 50 -9.91 -13.00 -4.43
N VAL A 51 -11.16 -13.13 -4.85
CA VAL A 51 -11.62 -14.08 -5.85
C VAL A 51 -11.85 -13.37 -7.19
N PRO A 52 -11.81 -14.07 -8.34
CA PRO A 52 -12.05 -13.46 -9.65
C PRO A 52 -13.38 -12.69 -9.70
N ILE A 53 -13.35 -11.49 -10.29
CA ILE A 53 -14.52 -10.60 -10.35
C ILE A 53 -15.69 -11.25 -11.11
N GLU A 54 -15.38 -11.98 -12.19
CA GLU A 54 -16.35 -12.71 -13.00
C GLU A 54 -17.08 -13.81 -12.23
N LEU A 55 -16.54 -14.26 -11.10
CA LEU A 55 -17.22 -15.22 -10.22
C LEU A 55 -18.00 -14.51 -9.13
N ILE A 56 -17.37 -13.55 -8.41
CA ILE A 56 -18.00 -12.92 -7.25
C ILE A 56 -19.21 -12.07 -7.62
N CYS A 57 -19.23 -11.45 -8.80
CA CYS A 57 -20.38 -10.65 -9.28
C CYS A 57 -21.65 -11.46 -9.49
N GLN A 58 -21.57 -12.79 -9.52
CA GLN A 58 -22.71 -13.69 -9.63
C GLN A 58 -23.33 -14.06 -8.25
N ASN A 59 -22.65 -13.77 -7.16
CA ASN A 59 -23.20 -13.99 -5.81
C ASN A 59 -24.00 -12.76 -5.35
N HIS A 60 -25.34 -12.81 -5.52
CA HIS A 60 -26.25 -11.71 -5.19
C HIS A 60 -26.68 -11.68 -3.71
N HIS A 61 -26.33 -12.69 -2.91
CA HIS A 61 -26.67 -12.77 -1.49
C HIS A 61 -25.46 -12.61 -0.56
N LEU A 62 -24.27 -12.37 -1.11
CA LEU A 62 -23.07 -12.18 -0.33
C LEU A 62 -23.26 -11.07 0.70
N GLU A 63 -23.06 -11.40 1.97
CA GLU A 63 -23.25 -10.47 3.09
C GLU A 63 -21.99 -9.69 3.43
N TRP A 64 -20.82 -10.33 3.32
CA TRP A 64 -19.54 -9.71 3.68
C TRP A 64 -18.40 -10.19 2.79
N PHE A 65 -17.70 -9.22 2.22
CA PHE A 65 -16.44 -9.41 1.49
C PHE A 65 -15.28 -8.78 2.26
N GLN A 66 -14.33 -9.59 2.70
CA GLN A 66 -13.08 -9.15 3.30
C GLN A 66 -11.95 -9.32 2.27
N SER A 67 -11.52 -8.22 1.67
CA SER A 67 -10.37 -8.23 0.77
C SER A 67 -9.07 -8.53 1.55
N ASN A 68 -8.18 -9.32 0.94
CA ASN A 68 -6.83 -9.49 1.45
C ASN A 68 -5.89 -8.35 1.03
N PHE A 69 -6.31 -7.40 0.20
CA PHE A 69 -5.54 -6.20 -0.14
C PHE A 69 -5.90 -5.01 0.77
N ALA A 70 -5.00 -4.05 0.84
CA ALA A 70 -5.27 -2.76 1.50
C ALA A 70 -6.17 -1.83 0.63
N GLY A 71 -6.15 -1.98 -0.69
CA GLY A 71 -6.99 -1.24 -1.64
C GLY A 71 -7.88 -2.20 -2.45
N PRO A 72 -9.16 -2.36 -2.10
CA PRO A 72 -10.09 -3.24 -2.80
C PRO A 72 -10.80 -2.55 -3.98
N ASP A 73 -10.16 -1.60 -4.64
CA ASP A 73 -10.77 -0.67 -5.61
C ASP A 73 -11.57 -1.39 -6.71
N THR A 74 -11.05 -2.49 -7.24
CA THR A 74 -11.71 -3.28 -8.30
C THR A 74 -13.02 -3.94 -7.85
N TYR A 75 -13.17 -4.22 -6.55
CA TYR A 75 -14.39 -4.79 -5.98
C TYR A 75 -15.44 -3.74 -5.61
N LEU A 76 -15.06 -2.45 -5.59
CA LEU A 76 -15.98 -1.35 -5.28
C LEU A 76 -16.69 -0.80 -6.53
N VAL A 77 -16.36 -1.32 -7.71
CA VAL A 77 -17.05 -0.96 -8.96
C VAL A 77 -18.52 -1.39 -8.87
N PRO A 78 -19.47 -0.52 -9.26
CA PRO A 78 -20.89 -0.86 -9.24
C PRO A 78 -21.18 -2.17 -10.00
N GLY A 79 -21.99 -3.04 -9.41
CA GLY A 79 -22.36 -4.34 -9.97
C GLY A 79 -21.41 -5.50 -9.66
N VAL A 80 -20.24 -5.25 -9.05
CA VAL A 80 -19.31 -6.33 -8.64
C VAL A 80 -19.76 -7.00 -7.34
N LEU A 81 -20.14 -6.23 -6.36
CA LEU A 81 -20.68 -6.73 -5.08
C LEU A 81 -22.10 -6.23 -4.85
N PRO A 82 -22.98 -7.00 -4.18
CA PRO A 82 -24.31 -6.53 -3.77
C PRO A 82 -24.20 -5.20 -3.02
N GLU A 83 -25.16 -4.29 -3.21
CA GLU A 83 -25.11 -2.96 -2.57
C GLU A 83 -25.05 -3.03 -1.04
N GLN A 84 -25.77 -3.99 -0.44
CA GLN A 84 -25.81 -4.23 1.00
C GLN A 84 -24.59 -4.99 1.53
N CYS A 85 -23.74 -5.55 0.67
CA CYS A 85 -22.57 -6.34 1.07
C CYS A 85 -21.61 -5.46 1.86
N LEU A 86 -21.28 -5.88 3.08
CA LEU A 86 -20.23 -5.28 3.88
C LEU A 86 -18.87 -5.48 3.20
N VAL A 87 -18.07 -4.43 3.08
CA VAL A 87 -16.73 -4.52 2.50
C VAL A 87 -15.69 -4.10 3.53
N THR A 88 -14.71 -4.95 3.76
CA THR A 88 -13.56 -4.64 4.61
C THR A 88 -12.25 -4.96 3.86
N ASN A 89 -11.13 -4.37 4.31
CA ASN A 89 -9.82 -4.58 3.72
C ASN A 89 -8.77 -5.02 4.75
N ALA A 90 -7.56 -5.35 4.28
CA ALA A 90 -6.47 -5.80 5.13
C ALA A 90 -5.50 -4.65 5.51
N THR A 91 -6.00 -3.42 5.68
CA THR A 91 -5.18 -2.31 6.22
C THR A 91 -4.62 -2.70 7.59
N GLY A 92 -3.31 -2.51 7.77
CA GLY A 92 -2.56 -2.95 8.96
C GLY A 92 -1.69 -4.19 8.73
N ALA A 93 -1.90 -4.93 7.62
CA ALA A 93 -1.14 -6.14 7.33
C ALA A 93 0.17 -5.87 6.58
N TYR A 94 0.26 -4.78 5.84
CA TYR A 94 1.28 -4.54 4.82
C TYR A 94 2.39 -3.57 5.24
N GLY A 95 2.19 -2.83 6.32
CA GLY A 95 3.09 -1.77 6.73
C GLY A 95 4.55 -2.21 6.89
N LEU A 96 4.79 -3.39 7.44
CA LEU A 96 6.15 -3.94 7.59
C LEU A 96 6.79 -4.21 6.22
N ALA A 97 6.20 -5.09 5.41
CA ALA A 97 6.81 -5.54 4.16
C ALA A 97 7.06 -4.38 3.18
N ILE A 98 6.05 -3.54 2.96
CA ILE A 98 6.17 -2.43 2.00
C ILE A 98 7.14 -1.36 2.49
N SER A 99 7.15 -1.05 3.80
CA SER A 99 8.10 -0.03 4.31
C SER A 99 9.55 -0.48 4.23
N GLU A 100 9.84 -1.78 4.41
CA GLU A 100 11.18 -2.33 4.20
C GLU A 100 11.57 -2.30 2.73
N TRP A 101 10.64 -2.58 1.82
CA TRP A 101 10.82 -2.42 0.39
C TRP A 101 11.18 -0.96 0.02
N MET A 102 10.41 0.00 0.54
CA MET A 102 10.70 1.43 0.34
C MET A 102 12.08 1.82 0.83
N LEU A 103 12.51 1.31 1.98
CA LEU A 103 13.86 1.55 2.51
C LEU A 103 14.93 0.96 1.60
N GLY A 104 14.74 -0.27 1.13
CA GLY A 104 15.68 -0.92 0.21
C GLY A 104 15.88 -0.12 -1.07
N LEU A 105 14.79 0.34 -1.68
CA LEU A 105 14.83 1.17 -2.89
C LEU A 105 15.46 2.55 -2.63
N TRP A 106 15.09 3.21 -1.53
CA TRP A 106 15.68 4.50 -1.16
C TRP A 106 17.18 4.41 -0.94
N LEU A 107 17.63 3.45 -0.13
CA LEU A 107 19.05 3.21 0.11
C LEU A 107 19.78 2.82 -1.19
N GLY A 108 19.15 1.98 -2.02
CA GLY A 108 19.69 1.57 -3.31
C GLY A 108 19.95 2.75 -4.25
N LEU A 109 18.99 3.66 -4.39
CA LEU A 109 19.13 4.89 -5.17
C LEU A 109 20.14 5.86 -4.52
N GLN A 110 20.02 6.08 -3.21
CA GLN A 110 20.85 7.02 -2.47
C GLN A 110 22.35 6.64 -2.51
N LYS A 111 22.66 5.34 -2.61
CA LYS A 111 24.02 4.78 -2.61
C LYS A 111 24.47 4.26 -3.98
N ASP A 112 23.73 4.54 -5.05
CA ASP A 112 24.04 4.10 -6.41
C ASP A 112 24.18 2.57 -6.57
N LEU A 113 23.52 1.78 -5.71
CA LEU A 113 23.69 0.32 -5.70
C LEU A 113 23.21 -0.31 -7.03
N PHE A 114 22.17 0.23 -7.63
CA PHE A 114 21.63 -0.26 -8.91
C PHE A 114 22.61 0.04 -10.05
N LEU A 115 23.20 1.24 -10.09
CA LEU A 115 24.20 1.60 -11.08
C LEU A 115 25.49 0.76 -10.92
N TYR A 116 25.92 0.46 -9.70
CA TYR A 116 27.04 -0.45 -9.46
C TYR A 116 26.69 -1.88 -9.88
N ARG A 117 25.46 -2.32 -9.70
CA ARG A 117 24.99 -3.63 -10.21
C ARG A 117 25.08 -3.70 -11.73
N ASP A 118 24.67 -2.64 -12.44
CA ASP A 118 24.75 -2.58 -13.90
C ASP A 118 26.21 -2.57 -14.37
N ARG A 119 27.09 -1.82 -13.71
CA ARG A 119 28.54 -1.85 -13.99
C ARG A 119 29.17 -3.23 -13.76
N GLN A 120 28.73 -3.93 -12.70
CA GLN A 120 29.17 -5.29 -12.42
C GLN A 120 28.83 -6.24 -13.58
N THR A 121 27.64 -6.13 -14.20
CA THR A 121 27.28 -6.96 -15.36
C THR A 121 28.13 -6.66 -16.59
N GLN A 122 28.70 -5.47 -16.65
CA GLN A 122 29.64 -5.02 -17.72
C GLN A 122 31.13 -5.26 -17.37
N HIS A 123 31.41 -5.93 -16.24
CA HIS A 123 32.79 -6.15 -15.72
C HIS A 123 33.59 -4.86 -15.53
N LYS A 124 32.90 -3.74 -15.18
CA LYS A 124 33.53 -2.42 -14.97
C LYS A 124 33.77 -2.16 -13.48
N TRP A 125 35.04 -1.87 -13.14
CA TRP A 125 35.48 -1.46 -11.80
C TRP A 125 35.66 0.05 -11.76
N ASP A 126 34.57 0.82 -11.92
CA ASP A 126 34.62 2.28 -11.99
C ASP A 126 33.92 2.88 -10.77
N ALA A 127 34.60 3.80 -10.09
CA ALA A 127 33.98 4.56 -9.01
C ALA A 127 33.06 5.66 -9.58
N ILE A 128 31.92 5.90 -8.90
CA ILE A 128 31.10 7.06 -9.17
C ILE A 128 31.68 8.25 -8.41
N THR A 129 31.95 9.34 -9.13
CA THR A 129 32.61 10.52 -8.56
C THR A 129 31.69 11.53 -7.93
N ARG A 130 30.34 11.37 -8.07
CA ARG A 130 29.38 12.26 -7.41
C ARG A 130 29.34 12.02 -5.91
N GLN A 131 29.01 13.08 -5.15
CA GLN A 131 28.78 12.93 -3.72
C GLN A 131 27.48 12.17 -3.46
N VAL A 132 27.58 11.11 -2.66
CA VAL A 132 26.45 10.36 -2.16
C VAL A 132 25.87 11.10 -0.95
N ARG A 133 24.55 11.29 -0.94
CA ARG A 133 23.88 11.96 0.18
C ARG A 133 23.71 11.01 1.37
N PRO A 134 23.84 11.49 2.61
CA PRO A 134 23.51 10.68 3.78
C PRO A 134 21.99 10.54 3.95
N VAL A 135 21.54 9.46 4.58
CA VAL A 135 20.15 9.32 5.04
C VAL A 135 19.92 10.15 6.30
N ALA A 136 20.90 10.11 7.23
CA ALA A 136 20.86 10.92 8.43
C ALA A 136 20.84 12.41 8.08
N GLY A 137 19.88 13.14 8.66
CA GLY A 137 19.66 14.55 8.41
C GLY A 137 18.92 14.88 7.10
N SER A 138 18.60 13.88 6.24
CA SER A 138 17.74 14.13 5.09
C SER A 138 16.29 14.33 5.51
N ARG A 139 15.57 15.21 4.80
CA ARG A 139 14.16 15.47 5.02
C ARG A 139 13.31 14.54 4.17
N VAL A 140 12.48 13.75 4.83
CA VAL A 140 11.55 12.78 4.23
C VAL A 140 10.13 13.29 4.36
N LEU A 141 9.44 13.46 3.24
CA LEU A 141 8.02 13.83 3.18
C LEU A 141 7.19 12.57 2.92
N CYS A 142 6.48 12.08 3.94
CA CYS A 142 5.58 10.94 3.83
C CYS A 142 4.17 11.42 3.47
N VAL A 143 3.80 11.32 2.19
CA VAL A 143 2.46 11.70 1.69
C VAL A 143 1.53 10.48 1.82
N GLY A 144 0.66 10.57 2.83
CA GLY A 144 -0.14 9.44 3.30
C GLY A 144 0.45 8.81 4.56
N MET A 145 -0.13 9.14 5.72
CA MET A 145 0.27 8.61 7.04
C MET A 145 -0.69 7.52 7.51
N GLY A 146 -0.99 6.58 6.60
CA GLY A 146 -1.70 5.34 6.88
C GLY A 146 -0.80 4.27 7.50
N ASP A 147 -1.14 3.00 7.31
CA ASP A 147 -0.33 1.87 7.77
C ASP A 147 1.08 1.90 7.15
N ILE A 148 1.17 1.92 5.82
CA ILE A 148 2.43 1.90 5.08
C ILE A 148 3.28 3.14 5.38
N GLY A 149 2.71 4.33 5.20
CA GLY A 149 3.47 5.57 5.38
C GLY A 149 3.94 5.80 6.81
N SER A 150 3.16 5.41 7.83
CA SER A 150 3.58 5.49 9.23
C SER A 150 4.72 4.50 9.55
N ASN A 151 4.65 3.29 9.00
CA ASN A 151 5.70 2.29 9.14
C ASN A 151 7.00 2.73 8.46
N PHE A 152 6.91 3.33 7.27
CA PHE A 152 8.07 3.89 6.58
C PHE A 152 8.66 5.09 7.34
N ALA A 153 7.81 6.04 7.76
CA ALA A 153 8.19 7.21 8.53
C ALA A 153 9.02 6.85 9.79
N MET A 154 8.54 5.87 10.55
CA MET A 154 9.21 5.40 11.75
C MET A 154 10.60 4.80 11.44
N ARG A 155 10.72 4.01 10.37
CA ARG A 155 12.00 3.39 9.95
C ARG A 155 12.97 4.45 9.41
N ALA A 156 12.48 5.41 8.62
CA ALA A 156 13.27 6.52 8.12
C ALA A 156 13.82 7.37 9.29
N HIS A 157 12.98 7.65 10.30
CA HIS A 157 13.40 8.33 11.51
C HIS A 157 14.47 7.55 12.28
N ALA A 158 14.34 6.23 12.40
CA ALA A 158 15.33 5.39 13.07
C ALA A 158 16.69 5.39 12.37
N LEU A 159 16.74 5.71 11.06
CA LEU A 159 17.97 5.95 10.31
C LEU A 159 18.50 7.39 10.41
N GLY A 160 17.88 8.23 11.23
CA GLY A 160 18.29 9.62 11.49
C GLY A 160 17.71 10.64 10.50
N ALA A 161 16.70 10.28 9.69
CA ALA A 161 16.01 11.26 8.84
C ALA A 161 15.03 12.13 9.63
N GLU A 162 14.83 13.37 9.18
CA GLU A 162 13.77 14.27 9.64
C GLU A 162 12.49 13.99 8.86
N VAL A 163 11.46 13.47 9.53
CA VAL A 163 10.22 13.06 8.85
C VAL A 163 9.13 14.12 9.00
N VAL A 164 8.52 14.51 7.88
CA VAL A 164 7.28 15.28 7.82
C VAL A 164 6.19 14.39 7.24
N GLY A 165 5.09 14.24 7.98
CA GLY A 165 3.93 13.46 7.52
C GLY A 165 2.87 14.37 6.90
N VAL A 166 2.20 13.90 5.82
CA VAL A 166 1.04 14.58 5.22
C VAL A 166 -0.18 13.70 5.39
N ARG A 167 -1.30 14.27 5.87
CA ARG A 167 -2.60 13.62 5.97
C ARG A 167 -3.67 14.40 5.23
N ARG A 168 -4.65 13.69 4.67
CA ARG A 168 -5.82 14.33 4.03
C ARG A 168 -6.54 15.26 5.02
N SER A 169 -6.76 14.79 6.23
CA SER A 169 -7.42 15.54 7.30
C SER A 169 -6.69 15.39 8.63
N MET A 170 -6.66 16.46 9.37
CA MET A 170 -6.10 16.48 10.74
C MET A 170 -7.25 16.38 11.74
N ARG A 171 -7.12 15.50 12.74
CA ARG A 171 -8.03 15.52 13.89
C ARG A 171 -7.52 16.61 14.85
N PRO A 172 -8.39 17.57 15.28
CA PRO A 172 -7.99 18.55 16.28
C PRO A 172 -7.45 17.85 17.53
N GLY A 173 -6.28 18.29 17.99
CA GLY A 173 -5.63 17.73 19.18
C GLY A 173 -4.97 16.36 19.00
N ALA A 174 -4.94 15.80 17.80
CA ALA A 174 -4.21 14.55 17.57
C ALA A 174 -2.70 14.77 17.82
N PRO A 175 -2.04 13.91 18.63
CA PRO A 175 -0.62 14.08 18.89
C PRO A 175 0.20 13.83 17.62
N CYS A 176 1.28 14.60 17.45
CA CYS A 176 2.29 14.28 16.44
C CYS A 176 3.04 13.01 16.87
N PRO A 177 3.18 11.99 15.99
CA PRO A 177 3.97 10.82 16.31
C PRO A 177 5.42 11.20 16.64
N ALA A 178 6.02 10.55 17.63
CA ALA A 178 7.39 10.86 18.09
C ALA A 178 8.45 10.72 16.99
N TYR A 179 8.17 9.92 15.96
CA TYR A 179 9.03 9.72 14.79
C TYR A 179 8.81 10.76 13.67
N CYS A 180 7.93 11.75 13.89
CA CYS A 180 7.72 12.86 12.95
C CYS A 180 8.14 14.18 13.59
N LEU A 181 8.80 15.02 12.82
CA LEU A 181 9.03 16.42 13.18
C LEU A 181 7.69 17.18 13.29
N ARG A 182 6.82 16.93 12.32
CA ARG A 182 5.43 17.42 12.31
C ARG A 182 4.57 16.58 11.36
N VAL A 183 3.25 16.71 11.50
CA VAL A 183 2.27 16.21 10.54
C VAL A 183 1.43 17.40 10.08
N VAL A 184 1.30 17.55 8.77
CA VAL A 184 0.58 18.68 8.14
C VAL A 184 -0.63 18.18 7.34
N PRO A 185 -1.66 19.00 7.12
CA PRO A 185 -2.76 18.66 6.23
C PRO A 185 -2.30 18.69 4.76
N GLN A 186 -3.03 18.02 3.89
CA GLN A 186 -2.75 17.96 2.45
C GLN A 186 -2.70 19.35 1.79
N SER A 187 -3.42 20.34 2.33
CA SER A 187 -3.38 21.72 1.84
C SER A 187 -2.01 22.39 1.98
N GLU A 188 -1.14 21.87 2.85
CA GLU A 188 0.22 22.37 3.06
C GLU A 188 1.29 21.55 2.29
N LEU A 189 0.88 20.53 1.53
CA LEU A 189 1.80 19.66 0.78
C LEU A 189 2.78 20.47 -0.08
N ASP A 190 2.28 21.44 -0.84
CA ASP A 190 3.08 22.22 -1.78
C ASP A 190 4.13 23.11 -1.10
N ALA A 191 3.94 23.46 0.17
CA ALA A 191 4.92 24.19 0.97
C ALA A 191 6.06 23.30 1.49
N GLU A 192 5.83 22.00 1.62
CA GLU A 192 6.82 21.05 2.12
C GLU A 192 7.72 20.46 1.01
N LEU A 193 7.22 20.39 -0.24
CA LEU A 193 7.94 19.80 -1.37
C LEU A 193 9.33 20.40 -1.62
N PRO A 194 9.55 21.74 -1.57
CA PRO A 194 10.86 22.34 -1.85
C PRO A 194 11.96 21.96 -0.84
N GLN A 195 11.59 21.39 0.30
CA GLN A 195 12.52 21.05 1.38
C GLN A 195 12.79 19.52 1.44
N ALA A 196 12.00 18.71 0.76
CA ALA A 196 12.04 17.26 0.86
C ALA A 196 13.15 16.65 -0.01
N ASP A 197 14.09 15.94 0.60
CA ASP A 197 15.10 15.13 -0.11
C ASP A 197 14.48 13.84 -0.66
N LEU A 198 13.43 13.34 0.00
CA LEU A 198 12.65 12.20 -0.40
C LEU A 198 11.15 12.51 -0.27
N VAL A 199 10.39 12.25 -1.31
CA VAL A 199 8.93 12.27 -1.31
C VAL A 199 8.42 10.83 -1.43
N ALA A 200 7.76 10.32 -0.40
CA ALA A 200 7.28 8.95 -0.32
C ALA A 200 5.75 8.92 -0.35
N LEU A 201 5.18 8.32 -1.41
CA LEU A 201 3.75 8.27 -1.66
C LEU A 201 3.17 6.91 -1.25
N SER A 202 2.15 6.93 -0.39
CA SER A 202 1.38 5.76 0.02
C SER A 202 -0.11 6.10 0.11
N LEU A 203 -0.64 6.68 -0.97
CA LEU A 203 -2.01 7.14 -1.08
C LEU A 203 -2.92 6.10 -1.74
N PRO A 204 -4.22 6.03 -1.38
CA PRO A 204 -5.21 5.26 -2.14
C PRO A 204 -5.51 5.94 -3.47
N GLY A 205 -6.08 5.18 -4.43
CA GLY A 205 -6.60 5.70 -5.68
C GLY A 205 -7.99 6.31 -5.48
N THR A 206 -8.07 7.62 -5.57
CA THR A 206 -9.34 8.38 -5.48
C THR A 206 -9.32 9.52 -6.50
N PRO A 207 -10.48 10.11 -6.84
CA PRO A 207 -10.51 11.28 -7.71
C PRO A 207 -9.60 12.42 -7.24
N GLU A 208 -9.45 12.61 -5.92
CA GLU A 208 -8.62 13.67 -5.34
C GLU A 208 -7.11 13.37 -5.42
N THR A 209 -6.73 12.12 -5.61
CA THR A 209 -5.32 11.70 -5.72
C THR A 209 -4.89 11.42 -7.15
N LEU A 210 -5.83 11.44 -8.10
CA LEU A 210 -5.54 11.27 -9.53
C LEU A 210 -4.62 12.39 -10.02
N HIS A 211 -3.46 12.00 -10.60
CA HIS A 211 -2.41 12.90 -11.06
C HIS A 211 -2.06 14.00 -10.04
N MET A 212 -2.15 13.65 -8.73
CA MET A 212 -1.79 14.60 -7.67
C MET A 212 -0.35 15.10 -7.84
N PHE A 213 0.54 14.29 -8.40
CA PHE A 213 1.91 14.65 -8.77
C PHE A 213 2.01 14.78 -10.29
N ASP A 214 1.46 15.88 -10.80
CA ASP A 214 1.59 16.35 -12.17
C ASP A 214 2.93 17.10 -12.41
N ALA A 215 3.18 17.56 -13.63
CA ALA A 215 4.39 18.30 -13.99
C ALA A 215 4.60 19.54 -13.11
N ALA A 216 3.52 20.27 -12.76
CA ALA A 216 3.62 21.49 -11.97
C ALA A 216 4.04 21.18 -10.52
N ARG A 217 3.52 20.12 -9.94
CA ARG A 217 3.88 19.70 -8.58
C ARG A 217 5.23 19.03 -8.52
N LEU A 218 5.61 18.22 -9.53
CA LEU A 218 6.95 17.65 -9.64
C LEU A 218 8.01 18.75 -9.74
N ALA A 219 7.74 19.84 -10.48
CA ALA A 219 8.64 20.99 -10.58
C ALA A 219 8.81 21.76 -9.25
N ARG A 220 7.90 21.59 -8.26
CA ARG A 220 8.05 22.17 -6.92
C ARG A 220 8.93 21.34 -5.99
N CYS A 221 9.20 20.09 -6.32
CA CYS A 221 10.09 19.25 -5.54
C CYS A 221 11.48 19.88 -5.46
N LYS A 222 12.18 19.62 -4.36
CA LYS A 222 13.58 20.03 -4.21
C LYS A 222 14.43 19.50 -5.35
N GLN A 223 15.30 20.34 -5.91
CA GLN A 223 16.28 19.91 -6.91
C GLN A 223 17.08 18.69 -6.41
N GLY A 224 17.03 17.61 -7.18
CA GLY A 224 17.68 16.34 -6.85
C GLY A 224 16.97 15.52 -5.79
N ALA A 225 15.69 15.77 -5.52
CA ALA A 225 14.87 14.90 -4.67
C ALA A 225 14.64 13.52 -5.32
N ILE A 226 14.35 12.53 -4.50
CA ILE A 226 13.91 11.19 -4.92
C ILE A 226 12.39 11.08 -4.70
N LEU A 227 11.67 10.44 -5.62
CA LEU A 227 10.27 10.11 -5.46
C LEU A 227 10.07 8.61 -5.32
N LEU A 228 9.34 8.16 -4.29
CA LEU A 228 8.89 6.77 -4.13
C LEU A 228 7.38 6.70 -4.26
N ASN A 229 6.85 5.74 -5.03
CA ASN A 229 5.41 5.47 -5.08
C ASN A 229 5.11 3.98 -4.89
N VAL A 230 4.42 3.67 -3.79
CA VAL A 230 3.91 2.32 -3.45
C VAL A 230 2.39 2.35 -3.19
N GLY A 231 1.74 3.48 -3.51
CA GLY A 231 0.30 3.65 -3.33
C GLY A 231 -0.49 3.19 -4.55
N ARG A 232 -0.73 4.11 -5.48
CA ARG A 232 -1.38 3.86 -6.78
C ARG A 232 -0.63 4.59 -7.87
N GLY A 233 -0.48 3.93 -9.02
CA GLY A 233 0.18 4.50 -10.20
C GLY A 233 -0.44 5.83 -10.65
N SER A 234 -1.76 5.87 -10.68
CA SER A 234 -2.53 7.04 -11.07
C SER A 234 -2.30 8.31 -10.22
N THR A 235 -1.58 8.20 -9.09
CA THR A 235 -1.21 9.37 -8.27
C THR A 235 -0.13 10.23 -8.95
N VAL A 236 0.67 9.65 -9.83
CA VAL A 236 1.81 10.31 -10.50
C VAL A 236 1.59 10.29 -12.00
N ASP A 237 1.73 11.43 -12.65
CA ASP A 237 1.88 11.48 -14.10
C ASP A 237 3.24 10.90 -14.48
N CYS A 238 3.23 9.70 -15.05
CA CYS A 238 4.46 8.97 -15.39
C CYS A 238 5.30 9.65 -16.48
N LEU A 239 4.67 10.36 -17.43
CA LEU A 239 5.41 11.12 -18.46
C LEU A 239 6.07 12.35 -17.84
N ALA A 240 5.35 13.11 -17.04
CA ALA A 240 5.90 14.26 -16.33
C ALA A 240 7.03 13.86 -15.36
N LEU A 241 6.93 12.67 -14.73
CA LEU A 241 8.01 12.13 -13.90
C LEU A 241 9.24 11.78 -14.74
N ALA A 242 9.07 11.16 -15.91
CA ALA A 242 10.17 10.88 -16.82
C ALA A 242 10.91 12.16 -17.21
N ASP A 243 10.20 13.20 -17.60
CA ASP A 243 10.78 14.51 -17.95
C ASP A 243 11.53 15.14 -16.77
N ALA A 244 10.96 15.05 -15.55
CA ALA A 244 11.60 15.60 -14.35
C ALA A 244 12.88 14.86 -13.97
N VAL A 245 12.96 13.55 -14.19
CA VAL A 245 14.18 12.77 -13.97
C VAL A 245 15.17 13.01 -15.11
N HIS A 246 14.73 12.98 -16.37
CA HIS A 246 15.58 13.20 -17.55
C HIS A 246 16.27 14.56 -17.52
N SER A 247 15.56 15.61 -17.13
CA SER A 247 16.13 16.96 -16.97
C SER A 247 17.10 17.08 -15.77
N GLY A 248 17.16 16.08 -14.90
CA GLY A 248 17.91 16.08 -13.64
C GLY A 248 17.31 16.97 -12.56
N HIS A 249 16.05 17.44 -12.72
CA HIS A 249 15.34 18.14 -11.65
C HIS A 249 15.10 17.18 -10.48
N LEU A 250 14.57 16.00 -10.72
CA LEU A 250 14.59 14.91 -9.74
C LEU A 250 15.86 14.06 -9.95
N PHE A 251 16.43 13.60 -8.85
CA PHE A 251 17.55 12.67 -8.92
C PHE A 251 17.13 11.32 -9.49
N GLY A 252 15.97 10.81 -9.11
CA GLY A 252 15.44 9.53 -9.53
C GLY A 252 14.11 9.20 -8.87
N ALA A 253 13.60 8.04 -9.19
CA ALA A 253 12.36 7.54 -8.64
C ALA A 253 12.38 6.02 -8.42
N ALA A 254 11.55 5.52 -7.50
CA ALA A 254 11.24 4.11 -7.41
C ALA A 254 9.73 3.90 -7.36
N LEU A 255 9.24 3.11 -8.29
CA LEU A 255 7.83 2.89 -8.55
C LEU A 255 7.50 1.41 -8.43
N ASP A 256 6.66 1.05 -7.47
CA ASP A 256 6.06 -0.29 -7.43
C ASP A 256 4.73 -0.33 -8.19
N VAL A 257 4.20 0.84 -8.50
CA VAL A 257 2.94 1.07 -9.21
C VAL A 257 3.10 2.15 -10.27
N THR A 258 2.42 1.98 -11.42
CA THR A 258 2.47 2.89 -12.57
C THR A 258 1.07 3.13 -13.14
N ASP A 259 0.92 4.11 -14.01
CA ASP A 259 -0.29 4.34 -14.79
C ASP A 259 0.11 4.63 -16.25
N PRO A 260 -0.29 3.78 -17.21
CA PRO A 260 -1.04 2.52 -17.00
C PRO A 260 -0.22 1.42 -16.31
N GLU A 261 -0.89 0.39 -15.84
CA GLU A 261 -0.29 -0.82 -15.27
C GLU A 261 -0.81 -2.06 -16.02
N PRO A 262 0.07 -2.84 -16.69
CA PRO A 262 1.53 -2.68 -16.79
C PRO A 262 1.97 -1.44 -17.55
N LEU A 263 3.15 -0.89 -17.19
CA LEU A 263 3.77 0.20 -17.92
C LEU A 263 4.17 -0.24 -19.33
N PRO A 264 3.77 0.47 -20.42
CA PRO A 264 4.13 0.14 -21.79
C PRO A 264 5.65 0.01 -21.98
N SER A 265 6.07 -0.95 -22.81
CA SER A 265 7.49 -1.28 -23.00
C SER A 265 8.31 -0.17 -23.66
N ASP A 266 7.67 0.77 -24.33
CA ASP A 266 8.26 1.95 -24.97
C ASP A 266 8.21 3.21 -24.10
N HIS A 267 7.73 3.11 -22.86
CA HIS A 267 7.62 4.25 -21.96
C HIS A 267 9.03 4.77 -21.55
N PRO A 268 9.29 6.10 -21.59
CA PRO A 268 10.60 6.68 -21.33
C PRO A 268 11.20 6.36 -19.96
N LEU A 269 10.38 6.12 -18.92
CA LEU A 269 10.87 5.74 -17.59
C LEU A 269 11.77 4.48 -17.59
N TRP A 270 11.58 3.55 -18.54
CA TRP A 270 12.43 2.37 -18.65
C TRP A 270 13.91 2.68 -18.97
N SER A 271 14.13 3.81 -19.63
CA SER A 271 15.47 4.25 -20.07
C SER A 271 16.16 5.15 -19.06
N GLU A 272 15.49 5.58 -18.00
CA GLU A 272 16.06 6.46 -16.97
C GLU A 272 16.92 5.66 -15.97
N PRO A 273 18.23 5.89 -15.88
CA PRO A 273 19.13 5.03 -15.10
C PRO A 273 18.93 5.10 -13.59
N ASN A 274 18.30 6.16 -13.09
CA ASN A 274 17.97 6.35 -11.69
C ASN A 274 16.47 6.09 -11.40
N VAL A 275 15.77 5.39 -12.29
CA VAL A 275 14.40 4.94 -12.07
C VAL A 275 14.39 3.43 -11.88
N ILE A 276 13.78 2.99 -10.78
CA ILE A 276 13.56 1.57 -10.49
C ILE A 276 12.06 1.32 -10.55
N ILE A 277 11.66 0.36 -11.38
CA ILE A 277 10.28 -0.07 -11.55
C ILE A 277 10.16 -1.52 -11.11
N THR A 278 9.17 -1.80 -10.26
CA THR A 278 8.84 -3.15 -9.83
C THR A 278 7.36 -3.43 -10.13
N PRO A 279 7.00 -4.69 -10.48
CA PRO A 279 5.68 -4.99 -11.03
C PRO A 279 4.63 -5.23 -9.92
N HIS A 280 4.33 -4.20 -9.11
CA HIS A 280 3.33 -4.19 -8.04
C HIS A 280 3.48 -5.40 -7.09
N ILE A 281 4.68 -5.57 -6.55
CA ILE A 281 5.08 -6.76 -5.77
C ILE A 281 5.41 -6.48 -4.30
N SER A 282 5.55 -5.21 -3.90
CA SER A 282 5.98 -4.83 -2.54
C SER A 282 5.00 -5.31 -1.45
N GLY A 283 3.73 -5.46 -1.79
CA GLY A 283 2.64 -5.90 -0.91
C GLY A 283 2.18 -7.34 -1.11
N ARG A 284 2.92 -8.18 -1.82
CA ARG A 284 2.57 -9.61 -1.98
C ARG A 284 2.99 -10.42 -0.75
N PHE A 285 2.71 -11.74 -0.77
CA PHE A 285 3.04 -12.66 0.33
C PHE A 285 4.52 -13.07 0.37
N SER A 286 5.41 -12.22 -0.13
CA SER A 286 6.86 -12.42 -0.08
C SER A 286 7.41 -12.45 1.35
N LEU A 287 6.73 -11.79 2.28
CA LEU A 287 7.01 -11.85 3.71
C LEU A 287 5.91 -12.68 4.39
N ALA A 288 6.26 -13.81 4.99
CA ALA A 288 5.30 -14.70 5.66
C ALA A 288 4.44 -13.97 6.70
N LYS A 289 5.04 -13.03 7.44
CA LYS A 289 4.33 -12.22 8.44
C LYS A 289 3.16 -11.42 7.86
N THR A 290 3.19 -11.06 6.57
CA THR A 290 2.07 -10.36 5.92
C THR A 290 0.82 -11.23 5.89
N LEU A 291 0.96 -12.51 5.53
CA LEU A 291 -0.16 -13.46 5.53
C LEU A 291 -0.69 -13.72 6.94
N ASP A 292 0.21 -13.86 7.93
CA ASP A 292 -0.19 -13.99 9.34
C ASP A 292 -1.02 -12.79 9.79
N ASN A 293 -0.58 -11.57 9.49
CA ASN A 293 -1.30 -10.34 9.84
C ASN A 293 -2.68 -10.28 9.16
N ILE A 294 -2.79 -10.70 7.89
CA ILE A 294 -4.08 -10.79 7.19
C ILE A 294 -5.02 -11.76 7.90
N VAL A 295 -4.52 -12.94 8.26
CA VAL A 295 -5.31 -13.95 8.99
C VAL A 295 -5.73 -13.44 10.37
N GLU A 296 -4.85 -12.77 11.10
CA GLU A 296 -5.17 -12.13 12.38
C GLU A 296 -6.31 -11.10 12.24
N ILE A 297 -6.26 -10.25 11.19
CA ILE A 297 -7.33 -9.28 10.88
C ILE A 297 -8.65 -10.01 10.55
N PHE A 298 -8.61 -11.10 9.78
CA PHE A 298 -9.79 -11.88 9.44
C PHE A 298 -10.40 -12.52 10.69
N ILE A 299 -9.59 -13.17 11.52
CA ILE A 299 -10.05 -13.78 12.77
C ILE A 299 -10.70 -12.74 13.70
N HIS A 300 -10.07 -11.57 13.83
CA HIS A 300 -10.60 -10.51 14.66
C HIS A 300 -11.98 -10.03 14.14
N ASN A 301 -12.07 -9.74 12.85
CA ASN A 301 -13.30 -9.29 12.22
C ASN A 301 -14.40 -10.36 12.22
N LEU A 302 -14.05 -11.65 12.06
CA LEU A 302 -15.01 -12.75 12.15
C LEU A 302 -15.67 -12.82 13.52
N LYS A 303 -14.88 -12.69 14.59
CA LYS A 303 -15.41 -12.68 15.96
C LYS A 303 -16.34 -11.50 16.21
N LEU A 304 -15.98 -10.31 15.72
CA LEU A 304 -16.84 -9.13 15.82
C LEU A 304 -18.13 -9.31 15.03
N TYR A 305 -18.05 -9.82 13.81
CA TYR A 305 -19.21 -10.08 12.95
C TYR A 305 -20.16 -11.10 13.57
N ALA A 306 -19.64 -12.22 14.07
CA ALA A 306 -20.44 -13.24 14.74
C ALA A 306 -21.13 -12.71 16.02
N ALA A 307 -20.49 -11.76 16.70
CA ALA A 307 -21.07 -11.09 17.88
C ALA A 307 -22.02 -9.92 17.53
N GLY A 308 -22.29 -9.66 16.24
CA GLY A 308 -23.10 -8.51 15.79
C GLY A 308 -22.47 -7.15 16.09
N GLN A 309 -21.16 -7.11 16.26
CA GLN A 309 -20.40 -5.90 16.56
C GLN A 309 -19.81 -5.28 15.28
N PRO A 310 -19.55 -3.95 15.26
CA PRO A 310 -18.90 -3.30 14.12
C PRO A 310 -17.53 -3.89 13.85
N VAL A 311 -17.28 -4.30 12.59
CA VAL A 311 -15.98 -4.82 12.14
C VAL A 311 -14.99 -3.69 11.88
N HIS A 312 -13.70 -4.00 11.94
CA HIS A 312 -12.63 -3.06 11.63
C HIS A 312 -12.37 -2.99 10.12
N ASN A 313 -11.72 -1.91 9.69
CA ASN A 313 -11.32 -1.70 8.31
C ASN A 313 -12.48 -1.73 7.29
N GLN A 314 -13.69 -1.34 7.70
CA GLN A 314 -14.81 -1.18 6.79
C GLN A 314 -14.50 -0.07 5.78
N VAL A 315 -14.67 -0.37 4.49
CA VAL A 315 -14.38 0.55 3.39
C VAL A 315 -15.67 1.22 2.92
N SER A 316 -15.62 2.54 2.81
CA SER A 316 -16.70 3.31 2.19
C SER A 316 -16.68 3.14 0.68
N ARG A 317 -17.79 2.72 0.08
CA ARG A 317 -17.94 2.59 -1.37
C ARG A 317 -17.86 3.92 -2.12
N THR A 318 -18.16 5.03 -1.43
CA THR A 318 -18.15 6.37 -2.01
C THR A 318 -16.77 7.02 -1.97
N THR A 319 -16.05 6.83 -0.86
CA THR A 319 -14.77 7.52 -0.65
C THR A 319 -13.56 6.62 -0.84
N HIS A 320 -13.75 5.30 -0.97
CA HIS A 320 -12.72 4.26 -1.04
C HIS A 320 -11.76 4.22 0.17
N TYR A 321 -12.04 5.04 1.19
CA TYR A 321 -11.28 5.04 2.44
C TYR A 321 -11.91 4.14 3.48
N VAL A 322 -11.10 3.65 4.40
CA VAL A 322 -11.60 3.02 5.62
C VAL A 322 -12.45 4.04 6.38
N SER A 323 -13.71 3.68 6.62
CA SER A 323 -14.65 4.51 7.35
C SER A 323 -14.09 4.80 8.73
N GLY A 324 -13.93 6.07 9.07
CA GLY A 324 -13.45 6.50 10.38
C GLY A 324 -14.52 6.26 11.45
N GLY A 325 -14.70 5.01 11.87
CA GLY A 325 -15.41 4.69 13.09
C GLY A 325 -14.69 5.35 14.26
N SER A 326 -15.41 6.12 15.05
CA SER A 326 -15.02 6.59 16.35
C SER A 326 -14.53 5.38 17.18
N GLY A 327 -13.22 5.27 17.43
CA GLY A 327 -12.64 4.29 18.36
C GLY A 327 -11.91 3.11 17.76
N GLY A 328 -11.71 3.01 16.45
CA GLY A 328 -10.89 1.94 15.88
C GLY A 328 -9.43 2.09 16.33
N GLN A 329 -9.05 1.41 17.43
CA GLN A 329 -7.66 1.05 17.65
C GLN A 329 -7.22 0.31 16.38
N ARG A 330 -6.29 0.91 15.63
CA ARG A 330 -5.58 0.18 14.59
C ARG A 330 -4.95 -1.02 15.27
N LEU A 331 -5.29 -2.21 14.82
CA LEU A 331 -4.49 -3.38 15.15
C LEU A 331 -3.11 -3.16 14.52
N VAL A 332 -2.26 -2.45 15.25
CA VAL A 332 -0.83 -2.43 14.98
C VAL A 332 -0.36 -3.76 15.52
N CYS A 333 -0.27 -4.77 14.65
CA CYS A 333 0.33 -6.05 14.99
C CYS A 333 1.72 -5.79 15.57
N GLY A 334 1.85 -6.14 16.84
CA GLY A 334 3.04 -6.26 17.66
C GLY A 334 4.32 -5.59 17.17
N MET A 335 4.61 -4.45 17.79
CA MET A 335 6.02 -4.16 18.09
C MET A 335 6.33 -4.61 19.52
N PRO A 336 7.54 -5.19 19.74
CA PRO A 336 8.03 -5.41 21.10
C PRO A 336 8.19 -4.09 21.84
#